data_6f8a816382f5ab33b07b56b6cb7c305e
#
_entry.id   6f8a816382f5ab33b07b56b6cb7c305e
#
_cell.length_a   1.000
_cell.length_b   1.000
_cell.length_c   1.000
_cell.angle_alpha   90.00
_cell.angle_beta   90.00
_cell.angle_gamma   90.00
#
_symmetry.space_group_name_H-M   'P 1'
#
loop_
_entity.id
_entity.type
_entity.pdbx_description
1 polymer ?
#
loop_
_entity_poly.entity_id
_entity_poly.type
_entity_poly.pdbx_seq_one_letter_code
_entity_poly.pdbx_strand_id
1 'polypeptide(L)'
;AQGGKTIQALQSTAGNGEVSRIVPFLQEGAGVTLTRGDVHYVVTEFGIAYLHGKNIRERAMDLIAISHPKFRPWLIKEAKKLALIYKDQAFIPGEQGVYPPELEAHRTTKTGLRIFLRPVRISDEQLLKDFFYSLSSDCMYHRFISTRADMPHERLQKFVVIDYTKEMVILVVVQKEDKEEVFGMGQYFIDENTHTAEVAFVVRD
;
A
#
# COMPACT_ATOMS: atom_id res chain seq x y z
N ALA A 1 -10.27 -12.28 22.83
CA ALA A 1 -9.97 -11.33 23.88
C ALA A 1 -10.19 -9.92 23.34
N GLN A 2 -10.72 -9.02 24.15
CA GLN A 2 -10.97 -7.62 23.75
C GLN A 2 -9.63 -6.97 23.39
N GLY A 3 -9.49 -6.39 22.18
CA GLY A 3 -8.24 -5.83 21.66
C GLY A 3 -7.25 -6.84 21.06
N GLY A 4 -7.56 -8.13 21.04
CA GLY A 4 -6.73 -9.18 20.43
C GLY A 4 -6.67 -9.03 18.90
N LYS A 5 -5.48 -9.33 18.32
CA LYS A 5 -5.27 -9.30 16.87
C LYS A 5 -4.87 -10.69 16.38
N THR A 6 -5.45 -11.12 15.27
CA THR A 6 -5.08 -12.39 14.63
C THR A 6 -3.90 -12.13 13.69
N ILE A 7 -2.78 -12.77 13.96
CA ILE A 7 -1.55 -12.65 13.18
C ILE A 7 -1.20 -14.03 12.63
N GLN A 8 -1.04 -14.10 11.31
CA GLN A 8 -0.53 -15.29 10.62
C GLN A 8 0.89 -14.99 10.10
N ALA A 9 1.88 -15.61 10.70
CA ALA A 9 3.28 -15.50 10.27
C ALA A 9 3.68 -16.73 9.46
N LEU A 10 4.33 -16.50 8.32
CA LEU A 10 4.81 -17.56 7.43
C LEU A 10 6.03 -17.08 6.63
N GLN A 11 6.90 -18.01 6.26
CA GLN A 11 7.87 -17.73 5.20
C GLN A 11 7.14 -17.57 3.86
N SER A 12 7.54 -16.60 3.03
CA SER A 12 6.90 -16.35 1.73
C SER A 12 7.06 -17.50 0.74
N THR A 13 8.06 -18.37 0.96
CA THR A 13 8.40 -19.49 0.07
C THR A 13 8.48 -20.82 0.81
N ALA A 14 8.42 -21.91 0.04
CA ALA A 14 8.67 -23.28 0.45
C ALA A 14 9.57 -23.98 -0.58
N GLY A 15 9.99 -25.22 -0.30
CA GLY A 15 10.79 -26.00 -1.24
C GLY A 15 12.11 -25.32 -1.63
N ASN A 16 12.90 -24.86 -0.66
CA ASN A 16 14.15 -24.12 -0.90
C ASN A 16 13.97 -22.88 -1.78
N GLY A 17 12.83 -22.19 -1.65
CA GLY A 17 12.53 -20.98 -2.41
C GLY A 17 11.86 -21.23 -3.76
N GLU A 18 11.54 -22.47 -4.14
CA GLU A 18 10.98 -22.79 -5.45
C GLU A 18 9.45 -22.62 -5.53
N VAL A 19 8.77 -22.57 -4.39
CA VAL A 19 7.30 -22.49 -4.34
C VAL A 19 6.88 -21.30 -3.52
N SER A 20 5.93 -20.49 -4.04
CA SER A 20 5.31 -19.43 -3.26
C SER A 20 4.28 -19.97 -2.28
N ARG A 21 4.32 -19.53 -1.03
CA ARG A 21 3.26 -19.82 -0.05
C ARG A 21 2.08 -18.86 -0.15
N ILE A 22 2.27 -17.71 -0.81
CA ILE A 22 1.17 -16.81 -1.17
C ILE A 22 0.72 -17.24 -2.56
N VAL A 23 -0.55 -17.62 -2.68
CA VAL A 23 -1.13 -18.18 -3.90
C VAL A 23 -2.47 -17.51 -4.18
N PRO A 24 -2.90 -17.42 -5.47
CA PRO A 24 -4.19 -16.82 -5.83
C PRO A 24 -5.38 -17.59 -5.27
N PHE A 25 -5.28 -18.91 -5.25
CA PHE A 25 -6.24 -19.85 -4.67
C PHE A 25 -5.51 -20.98 -3.93
N LEU A 26 -6.15 -21.47 -2.88
CA LEU A 26 -5.71 -22.72 -2.25
C LEU A 26 -5.93 -23.89 -3.23
N GLN A 27 -5.11 -24.92 -3.06
CA GLN A 27 -5.29 -26.16 -3.81
C GLN A 27 -6.66 -26.77 -3.53
N GLU A 28 -7.24 -27.43 -4.51
CA GLU A 28 -8.49 -28.16 -4.37
C GLU A 28 -8.39 -29.16 -3.22
N GLY A 29 -9.38 -29.17 -2.33
CA GLY A 29 -9.39 -30.01 -1.13
C GLY A 29 -8.57 -29.47 0.06
N ALA A 30 -7.90 -28.34 -0.06
CA ALA A 30 -7.19 -27.72 1.07
C ALA A 30 -8.18 -27.23 2.13
N GLY A 31 -7.90 -27.56 3.40
CA GLY A 31 -8.68 -27.08 4.53
C GLY A 31 -8.41 -25.60 4.82
N VAL A 32 -9.46 -24.85 5.15
CA VAL A 32 -9.37 -23.46 5.59
C VAL A 32 -9.60 -23.41 7.09
N THR A 33 -8.54 -23.16 7.85
CA THR A 33 -8.60 -23.11 9.31
C THR A 33 -9.01 -21.71 9.79
N LEU A 34 -8.52 -20.66 9.13
CA LEU A 34 -8.86 -19.25 9.42
C LEU A 34 -9.63 -18.68 8.24
N THR A 35 -10.80 -18.11 8.53
CA THR A 35 -11.59 -17.48 7.47
C THR A 35 -11.01 -16.13 7.06
N ARG A 36 -11.42 -15.65 5.90
CA ARG A 36 -11.02 -14.34 5.40
C ARG A 36 -11.38 -13.20 6.36
N GLY A 37 -12.47 -13.35 7.14
CA GLY A 37 -12.91 -12.35 8.12
C GLY A 37 -12.05 -12.34 9.38
N ASP A 38 -11.43 -13.47 9.73
CA ASP A 38 -10.71 -13.64 10.98
C ASP A 38 -9.22 -13.26 10.90
N VAL A 39 -8.65 -13.23 9.68
CA VAL A 39 -7.23 -12.86 9.48
C VAL A 39 -7.08 -11.35 9.45
N HIS A 40 -6.44 -10.77 10.47
CA HIS A 40 -6.13 -9.35 10.54
C HIS A 40 -4.77 -9.02 9.91
N TYR A 41 -3.73 -9.78 10.26
CA TYR A 41 -2.36 -9.55 9.80
C TYR A 41 -1.78 -10.82 9.19
N VAL A 42 -1.05 -10.63 8.11
CA VAL A 42 -0.14 -11.65 7.55
C VAL A 42 1.26 -11.07 7.55
N VAL A 43 2.23 -11.84 8.06
CA VAL A 43 3.63 -11.43 8.20
C VAL A 43 4.51 -12.40 7.44
N THR A 44 5.41 -11.85 6.64
CA THR A 44 6.49 -12.59 5.97
C THR A 44 7.82 -11.89 6.22
N GLU A 45 8.91 -12.44 5.70
CA GLU A 45 10.23 -11.80 5.68
C GLU A 45 10.28 -10.51 4.82
N PHE A 46 9.25 -10.27 3.98
CA PHE A 46 9.14 -9.08 3.13
C PHE A 46 8.17 -8.03 3.65
N GLY A 47 7.60 -8.22 4.83
CA GLY A 47 6.78 -7.20 5.48
C GLY A 47 5.51 -7.72 6.13
N ILE A 48 4.63 -6.79 6.45
CA ILE A 48 3.37 -7.01 7.17
C ILE A 48 2.22 -6.50 6.31
N ALA A 49 1.26 -7.38 6.02
CA ALA A 49 0.00 -7.03 5.38
C ALA A 49 -1.11 -6.94 6.43
N TYR A 50 -1.76 -5.78 6.53
CA TYR A 50 -2.98 -5.61 7.33
C TYR A 50 -4.20 -5.81 6.45
N LEU A 51 -5.01 -6.83 6.74
CA LEU A 51 -6.08 -7.29 5.86
C LEU A 51 -7.48 -6.98 6.38
N HIS A 52 -7.61 -6.57 7.65
CA HIS A 52 -8.92 -6.32 8.26
C HIS A 52 -9.56 -5.06 7.67
N GLY A 53 -10.85 -5.12 7.36
CA GLY A 53 -11.60 -4.00 6.78
C GLY A 53 -11.30 -3.70 5.30
N LYS A 54 -10.38 -4.43 4.67
CA LYS A 54 -9.99 -4.23 3.26
C LYS A 54 -10.84 -5.08 2.31
N ASN A 55 -11.09 -4.53 1.11
CA ASN A 55 -11.75 -5.26 0.03
C ASN A 55 -10.80 -6.31 -0.59
N ILE A 56 -11.33 -7.16 -1.48
CA ILE A 56 -10.56 -8.27 -2.07
C ILE A 56 -9.33 -7.76 -2.85
N ARG A 57 -9.47 -6.66 -3.59
CA ARG A 57 -8.37 -6.08 -4.38
C ARG A 57 -7.24 -5.58 -3.48
N GLU A 58 -7.57 -4.80 -2.46
CA GLU A 58 -6.59 -4.29 -1.50
C GLU A 58 -5.87 -5.43 -0.77
N ARG A 59 -6.61 -6.44 -0.33
CA ARG A 59 -6.04 -7.65 0.28
C ARG A 59 -5.09 -8.38 -0.66
N ALA A 60 -5.48 -8.53 -1.94
CA ALA A 60 -4.64 -9.17 -2.94
C ALA A 60 -3.33 -8.39 -3.15
N MET A 61 -3.41 -7.07 -3.29
CA MET A 61 -2.23 -6.22 -3.48
C MET A 61 -1.31 -6.24 -2.26
N ASP A 62 -1.84 -6.18 -1.03
CA ASP A 62 -1.04 -6.30 0.19
C ASP A 62 -0.33 -7.65 0.30
N LEU A 63 -1.00 -8.74 -0.01
CA LEU A 63 -0.39 -10.08 0.02
C LEU A 63 0.67 -10.23 -1.06
N ILE A 64 0.46 -9.67 -2.25
CA ILE A 64 1.47 -9.65 -3.31
C ILE A 64 2.69 -8.83 -2.87
N ALA A 65 2.49 -7.69 -2.22
CA ALA A 65 3.58 -6.84 -1.76
C ALA A 65 4.51 -7.54 -0.75
N ILE A 66 3.99 -8.39 0.13
CA ILE A 66 4.77 -9.17 1.10
C ILE A 66 5.19 -10.55 0.60
N SER A 67 4.89 -10.92 -0.65
CA SER A 67 5.39 -12.15 -1.26
C SER A 67 6.85 -12.02 -1.68
N HIS A 68 7.51 -13.16 -1.90
CA HIS A 68 8.87 -13.15 -2.43
C HIS A 68 8.92 -12.44 -3.81
N PRO A 69 9.84 -11.49 -4.04
CA PRO A 69 9.89 -10.67 -5.26
C PRO A 69 9.82 -11.46 -6.57
N LYS A 70 10.48 -12.62 -6.65
CA LYS A 70 10.47 -13.46 -7.85
C LYS A 70 9.08 -13.95 -8.26
N PHE A 71 8.13 -14.07 -7.32
CA PHE A 71 6.78 -14.56 -7.60
C PHE A 71 5.76 -13.44 -7.82
N ARG A 72 6.08 -12.18 -7.48
CA ARG A 72 5.14 -11.05 -7.62
C ARG A 72 4.61 -10.88 -9.05
N PRO A 73 5.45 -10.95 -10.14
CA PRO A 73 4.95 -10.85 -11.51
C PRO A 73 3.94 -11.96 -11.86
N TRP A 74 4.20 -13.18 -11.41
CA TRP A 74 3.28 -14.29 -11.59
C TRP A 74 1.97 -14.08 -10.82
N LEU A 75 2.04 -13.68 -9.54
CA LEU A 75 0.86 -13.39 -8.73
C LEU A 75 -0.01 -12.28 -9.33
N ILE A 76 0.60 -11.19 -9.82
CA ILE A 76 -0.12 -10.11 -10.52
C ILE A 76 -0.83 -10.66 -11.76
N LYS A 77 -0.14 -11.46 -12.57
CA LYS A 77 -0.74 -12.06 -13.79
C LYS A 77 -1.95 -12.93 -13.45
N GLU A 78 -1.82 -13.81 -12.46
CA GLU A 78 -2.92 -14.68 -12.06
C GLU A 78 -4.07 -13.89 -11.39
N ALA A 79 -3.76 -12.90 -10.54
CA ALA A 79 -4.78 -12.06 -9.93
C ALA A 79 -5.59 -11.25 -10.97
N LYS A 80 -4.95 -10.79 -12.07
CA LYS A 80 -5.64 -10.15 -13.19
C LYS A 80 -6.57 -11.11 -13.92
N LYS A 81 -6.13 -12.35 -14.20
CA LYS A 81 -6.96 -13.39 -14.84
C LYS A 81 -8.22 -13.70 -14.03
N LEU A 82 -8.08 -13.71 -12.71
CA LEU A 82 -9.13 -14.05 -11.77
C LEU A 82 -10.01 -12.84 -11.38
N ALA A 83 -9.74 -11.67 -12.00
CA ALA A 83 -10.42 -10.41 -11.69
C ALA A 83 -10.37 -10.02 -10.19
N LEU A 84 -9.33 -10.45 -9.48
CA LEU A 84 -9.07 -10.05 -8.09
C LEU A 84 -8.50 -8.63 -8.02
N ILE A 85 -7.82 -8.19 -9.08
CA ILE A 85 -7.29 -6.83 -9.26
C ILE A 85 -7.68 -6.31 -10.64
N TYR A 86 -7.50 -5.01 -10.86
CA TYR A 86 -7.80 -4.41 -12.17
C TYR A 86 -6.92 -4.98 -13.28
N LYS A 87 -7.45 -5.07 -14.51
CA LYS A 87 -6.69 -5.55 -15.67
C LYS A 87 -5.50 -4.66 -16.01
N ASP A 88 -5.66 -3.36 -15.79
CA ASP A 88 -4.67 -2.29 -16.00
C ASP A 88 -3.82 -2.00 -14.75
N GLN A 89 -3.98 -2.78 -13.66
CA GLN A 89 -3.18 -2.62 -12.45
C GLN A 89 -1.69 -2.57 -12.78
N ALA A 90 -1.04 -1.43 -12.49
CA ALA A 90 0.40 -1.26 -12.64
C ALA A 90 1.16 -1.99 -11.52
N PHE A 91 2.41 -2.33 -11.79
CA PHE A 91 3.28 -3.02 -10.84
C PHE A 91 4.74 -2.82 -11.24
N ILE A 92 5.61 -2.54 -10.26
CA ILE A 92 7.06 -2.44 -10.44
C ILE A 92 7.71 -3.73 -9.97
N PRO A 93 8.35 -4.51 -10.86
CA PRO A 93 9.04 -5.74 -10.48
C PRO A 93 10.39 -5.47 -9.80
N GLY A 94 10.89 -6.49 -9.09
CA GLY A 94 12.23 -6.45 -8.50
C GLY A 94 12.33 -5.66 -7.20
N GLU A 95 13.54 -5.25 -6.86
CA GLU A 95 13.87 -4.57 -5.60
C GLU A 95 13.34 -3.13 -5.55
N GLN A 96 13.21 -2.46 -6.69
CA GLN A 96 12.71 -1.08 -6.79
C GLN A 96 11.26 -0.93 -6.29
N GLY A 97 10.46 -2.00 -6.38
CA GLY A 97 9.10 -2.05 -5.84
C GLY A 97 9.01 -2.61 -4.41
N VAL A 98 10.13 -2.82 -3.72
CA VAL A 98 10.12 -3.32 -2.34
C VAL A 98 9.85 -2.16 -1.39
N TYR A 99 8.81 -2.31 -0.58
CA TYR A 99 8.43 -1.32 0.42
C TYR A 99 9.55 -1.12 1.46
N PRO A 100 9.99 0.12 1.73
CA PRO A 100 11.05 0.43 2.68
C PRO A 100 10.49 0.64 4.11
N PRO A 101 10.42 -0.39 4.97
CA PRO A 101 9.84 -0.29 6.30
C PRO A 101 10.68 0.55 7.28
N GLU A 102 11.96 0.74 7.01
CA GLU A 102 12.87 1.57 7.81
C GLU A 102 12.49 3.06 7.80
N LEU A 103 11.65 3.49 6.87
CA LEU A 103 11.11 4.85 6.81
C LEU A 103 9.81 5.03 7.60
N GLU A 104 9.33 3.98 8.26
CA GLU A 104 8.16 4.09 9.14
C GLU A 104 8.53 4.79 10.46
N ALA A 105 7.69 5.72 10.89
CA ALA A 105 7.91 6.44 12.14
C ALA A 105 6.61 6.88 12.82
N HIS A 106 6.49 6.61 14.11
CA HIS A 106 5.44 7.17 14.94
C HIS A 106 5.87 8.53 15.49
N ARG A 107 4.99 9.50 15.43
CA ARG A 107 5.21 10.87 15.92
C ARG A 107 3.96 11.38 16.62
N THR A 108 4.14 12.42 17.43
CA THR A 108 3.04 13.16 18.05
C THR A 108 3.15 14.61 17.62
N THR A 109 2.07 15.18 17.12
CA THR A 109 2.03 16.61 16.74
C THR A 109 2.08 17.49 17.98
N LYS A 110 2.30 18.79 17.79
CA LYS A 110 2.28 19.79 18.89
C LYS A 110 0.92 19.85 19.60
N THR A 111 -0.15 19.45 18.92
CA THR A 111 -1.52 19.38 19.47
C THR A 111 -1.84 18.06 20.15
N GLY A 112 -0.88 17.13 20.25
CA GLY A 112 -1.07 15.83 20.90
C GLY A 112 -1.64 14.74 19.98
N LEU A 113 -1.88 15.01 18.70
CA LEU A 113 -2.37 13.99 17.76
C LEU A 113 -1.25 12.99 17.45
N ARG A 114 -1.53 11.70 17.65
CA ARG A 114 -0.62 10.62 17.27
C ARG A 114 -0.74 10.36 15.78
N ILE A 115 0.37 10.42 15.09
CA ILE A 115 0.47 10.17 13.65
C ILE A 115 1.46 9.04 13.37
N PHE A 116 1.20 8.32 12.30
CA PHE A 116 2.10 7.33 11.73
C PHE A 116 2.57 7.81 10.36
N LEU A 117 3.86 8.07 10.24
CA LEU A 117 4.51 8.40 8.97
C LEU A 117 4.96 7.11 8.33
N ARG A 118 4.55 6.86 7.10
CA ARG A 118 4.97 5.68 6.37
C ARG A 118 5.02 5.92 4.86
N PRO A 119 5.88 5.21 4.13
CA PRO A 119 5.82 5.16 2.68
C PRO A 119 4.43 4.72 2.19
N VAL A 120 4.05 5.21 1.03
CA VAL A 120 2.84 4.75 0.35
C VAL A 120 2.98 3.27 -0.03
N ARG A 121 1.87 2.55 -0.01
CA ARG A 121 1.79 1.15 -0.47
C ARG A 121 0.92 1.09 -1.72
N ILE A 122 1.17 0.12 -2.58
CA ILE A 122 0.36 -0.08 -3.79
C ILE A 122 -1.13 -0.33 -3.48
N SER A 123 -1.45 -0.80 -2.27
CA SER A 123 -2.81 -0.98 -1.78
C SER A 123 -3.50 0.30 -1.30
N ASP A 124 -2.77 1.40 -1.17
CA ASP A 124 -3.31 2.66 -0.60
C ASP A 124 -4.13 3.50 -1.59
N GLU A 125 -4.43 2.97 -2.77
CA GLU A 125 -5.16 3.71 -3.80
C GLU A 125 -6.48 4.30 -3.30
N GLN A 126 -7.30 3.48 -2.61
CA GLN A 126 -8.57 3.96 -2.06
C GLN A 126 -8.34 4.98 -0.94
N LEU A 127 -7.36 4.75 -0.10
CA LEU A 127 -6.99 5.64 1.00
C LEU A 127 -6.55 7.03 0.49
N LEU A 128 -5.74 7.06 -0.59
CA LEU A 128 -5.36 8.30 -1.27
C LEU A 128 -6.53 8.96 -2.00
N LYS A 129 -7.42 8.17 -2.60
CA LYS A 129 -8.64 8.70 -3.21
C LYS A 129 -9.47 9.45 -2.19
N ASP A 130 -9.75 8.84 -1.04
CA ASP A 130 -10.53 9.45 0.03
C ASP A 130 -9.83 10.71 0.56
N PHE A 131 -8.50 10.70 0.69
CA PHE A 131 -7.70 11.86 1.08
C PHE A 131 -7.86 13.00 0.08
N PHE A 132 -7.64 12.79 -1.21
CA PHE A 132 -7.74 13.85 -2.22
C PHE A 132 -9.15 14.45 -2.29
N TYR A 133 -10.19 13.62 -2.17
CA TYR A 133 -11.57 14.12 -2.14
C TYR A 133 -11.95 14.83 -0.82
N SER A 134 -11.15 14.70 0.23
CA SER A 134 -11.33 15.39 1.50
C SER A 134 -10.65 16.76 1.57
N LEU A 135 -9.78 17.08 0.59
CA LEU A 135 -9.07 18.35 0.54
C LEU A 135 -10.00 19.49 0.10
N SER A 136 -9.80 20.68 0.65
CA SER A 136 -10.46 21.89 0.15
C SER A 136 -10.02 22.25 -1.26
N SER A 137 -10.82 23.07 -1.94
CA SER A 137 -10.50 23.57 -3.28
C SER A 137 -9.16 24.32 -3.31
N ASP A 138 -8.84 25.04 -2.24
CA ASP A 138 -7.59 25.77 -2.10
C ASP A 138 -6.39 24.85 -1.97
N CYS A 139 -6.47 23.83 -1.11
CA CYS A 139 -5.43 22.79 -0.99
C CYS A 139 -5.20 22.06 -2.32
N MET A 140 -6.27 21.72 -3.03
CA MET A 140 -6.18 21.08 -4.35
C MET A 140 -5.54 22.00 -5.38
N TYR A 141 -5.90 23.29 -5.38
CA TYR A 141 -5.30 24.28 -6.29
C TYR A 141 -3.80 24.45 -6.05
N HIS A 142 -3.40 24.65 -4.79
CA HIS A 142 -1.98 24.79 -4.44
C HIS A 142 -1.15 23.53 -4.79
N ARG A 143 -1.74 22.34 -4.71
CA ARG A 143 -1.03 21.08 -5.02
C ARG A 143 -0.98 20.77 -6.51
N PHE A 144 -2.05 21.06 -7.28
CA PHE A 144 -2.21 20.61 -8.66
C PHE A 144 -2.41 21.74 -9.68
N ILE A 145 -2.42 22.99 -9.24
CA ILE A 145 -2.74 24.18 -10.07
C ILE A 145 -4.10 24.00 -10.77
N SER A 146 -5.03 23.27 -10.12
CA SER A 146 -6.35 22.96 -10.64
C SER A 146 -7.37 22.90 -9.50
N THR A 147 -8.50 23.62 -9.67
CA THR A 147 -9.58 23.66 -8.66
C THR A 147 -10.44 22.40 -8.61
N ARG A 148 -10.37 21.56 -9.62
CA ARG A 148 -11.03 20.25 -9.67
C ARG A 148 -10.08 19.22 -10.29
N ALA A 149 -9.50 18.41 -9.45
CA ALA A 149 -8.71 17.29 -9.93
C ALA A 149 -9.51 16.00 -9.68
N ASP A 150 -10.20 15.51 -10.71
CA ASP A 150 -10.69 14.14 -10.68
C ASP A 150 -9.50 13.20 -10.48
N MET A 151 -9.67 12.25 -9.56
CA MET A 151 -8.68 11.22 -9.22
C MET A 151 -9.14 9.85 -9.75
N PRO A 152 -9.14 9.64 -11.10
CA PRO A 152 -9.43 8.34 -11.66
C PRO A 152 -8.32 7.34 -11.29
N HIS A 153 -8.62 6.06 -11.43
CA HIS A 153 -7.70 4.97 -11.15
C HIS A 153 -6.30 5.18 -11.76
N GLU A 154 -6.22 5.50 -13.05
CA GLU A 154 -4.94 5.74 -13.75
C GLU A 154 -4.08 6.84 -13.10
N ARG A 155 -4.72 7.90 -12.59
CA ARG A 155 -4.02 8.99 -11.90
C ARG A 155 -3.55 8.57 -10.51
N LEU A 156 -4.39 7.84 -9.77
CA LEU A 156 -4.05 7.31 -8.45
C LEU A 156 -2.91 6.30 -8.52
N GLN A 157 -2.85 5.48 -9.59
CA GLN A 157 -1.75 4.54 -9.80
C GLN A 157 -0.38 5.24 -9.83
N LYS A 158 -0.28 6.47 -10.33
CA LYS A 158 0.97 7.24 -10.35
C LYS A 158 1.48 7.62 -8.96
N PHE A 159 0.63 7.59 -7.95
CA PHE A 159 1.02 7.88 -6.56
C PHE A 159 1.34 6.61 -5.76
N VAL A 160 0.75 5.47 -6.12
CA VAL A 160 0.89 4.23 -5.33
C VAL A 160 1.83 3.21 -5.97
N VAL A 161 2.09 3.32 -7.27
CA VAL A 161 2.99 2.43 -8.00
C VAL A 161 4.26 3.21 -8.32
N ILE A 162 5.15 3.27 -7.37
CA ILE A 162 6.37 4.07 -7.43
C ILE A 162 7.62 3.20 -7.34
N ASP A 163 8.68 3.65 -7.97
CA ASP A 163 10.03 3.13 -7.79
C ASP A 163 10.64 3.81 -6.55
N TYR A 164 10.66 3.11 -5.42
CA TYR A 164 11.14 3.64 -4.15
C TYR A 164 12.62 4.08 -4.19
N THR A 165 13.38 3.74 -5.23
CA THR A 165 14.76 4.19 -5.42
C THR A 165 14.86 5.57 -6.05
N LYS A 166 13.82 6.03 -6.77
CA LYS A 166 13.78 7.30 -7.52
C LYS A 166 12.73 8.27 -7.00
N GLU A 167 11.71 7.73 -6.40
CA GLU A 167 10.54 8.47 -5.96
C GLU A 167 10.11 7.99 -4.58
N MET A 168 9.67 8.93 -3.74
CA MET A 168 9.14 8.60 -2.44
C MET A 168 7.86 9.37 -2.17
N VAL A 169 6.85 8.67 -1.68
CA VAL A 169 5.63 9.27 -1.16
C VAL A 169 5.48 8.81 0.29
N ILE A 170 5.52 9.75 1.23
CA ILE A 170 5.29 9.51 2.65
C ILE A 170 3.89 9.99 3.02
N LEU A 171 3.10 9.13 3.61
CA LEU A 171 1.77 9.44 4.12
C LEU A 171 1.83 9.78 5.60
N VAL A 172 1.05 10.78 5.99
CA VAL A 172 0.74 11.08 7.39
C VAL A 172 -0.58 10.39 7.71
N VAL A 173 -0.52 9.29 8.43
CA VAL A 173 -1.67 8.44 8.72
C VAL A 173 -2.11 8.61 10.18
N VAL A 174 -3.40 8.68 10.39
CA VAL A 174 -4.02 8.64 11.73
C VAL A 174 -4.92 7.41 11.80
N GLN A 175 -4.74 6.65 12.87
CA GLN A 175 -5.62 5.52 13.17
C GLN A 175 -6.89 6.04 13.86
N LYS A 176 -8.03 5.89 13.22
CA LYS A 176 -9.34 6.15 13.81
C LYS A 176 -10.12 4.85 13.92
N GLU A 177 -10.42 4.44 15.16
CA GLU A 177 -11.07 3.16 15.42
C GLU A 177 -10.37 2.01 14.70
N ASP A 178 -11.03 1.40 13.70
CA ASP A 178 -10.49 0.30 12.89
C ASP A 178 -10.03 0.71 11.49
N LYS A 179 -9.95 2.03 11.19
CA LYS A 179 -9.58 2.55 9.87
C LYS A 179 -8.38 3.49 9.95
N GLU A 180 -7.55 3.42 8.92
CA GLU A 180 -6.53 4.44 8.65
C GLU A 180 -7.16 5.59 7.86
N GLU A 181 -6.80 6.83 8.21
CA GLU A 181 -7.10 8.04 7.43
C GLU A 181 -5.81 8.79 7.13
N VAL A 182 -5.66 9.30 5.92
CA VAL A 182 -4.54 10.17 5.54
C VAL A 182 -4.88 11.60 5.87
N PHE A 183 -3.97 12.28 6.56
CA PHE A 183 -4.05 13.70 6.93
C PHE A 183 -3.06 14.56 6.16
N GLY A 184 -2.05 13.95 5.56
CA GLY A 184 -1.07 14.66 4.77
C GLY A 184 -0.24 13.71 3.93
N MET A 185 0.44 14.27 2.94
CA MET A 185 1.32 13.57 2.04
C MET A 185 2.52 14.44 1.70
N GLY A 186 3.71 13.87 1.78
CA GLY A 186 4.93 14.45 1.23
C GLY A 186 5.44 13.56 0.10
N GLN A 187 5.91 14.15 -0.98
CA GLN A 187 6.44 13.44 -2.13
C GLN A 187 7.72 14.09 -2.60
N TYR A 188 8.69 13.29 -3.03
CA TYR A 188 9.79 13.76 -3.86
C TYR A 188 9.99 12.84 -5.06
N PHE A 189 10.50 13.42 -6.13
CA PHE A 189 10.94 12.72 -7.34
C PHE A 189 12.35 13.19 -7.69
N ILE A 190 13.25 12.24 -7.99
CA ILE A 190 14.64 12.53 -8.37
C ILE A 190 14.73 12.61 -9.90
N ASP A 191 15.20 13.76 -10.42
CA ASP A 191 15.64 13.88 -11.80
C ASP A 191 17.13 13.53 -11.88
N GLU A 192 17.43 12.34 -12.38
CA GLU A 192 18.80 11.82 -12.51
C GLU A 192 19.65 12.65 -13.49
N ASN A 193 19.04 13.35 -14.47
CA ASN A 193 19.76 14.13 -15.46
C ASN A 193 20.29 15.44 -14.88
N THR A 194 19.50 16.06 -14.02
CA THR A 194 19.84 17.35 -13.40
C THR A 194 20.40 17.20 -11.99
N HIS A 195 20.42 16.00 -11.43
CA HIS A 195 20.76 15.71 -10.03
C HIS A 195 19.98 16.57 -9.03
N THR A 196 18.70 16.83 -9.33
CA THR A 196 17.79 17.60 -8.48
C THR A 196 16.64 16.74 -8.02
N ALA A 197 15.95 17.18 -6.98
CA ALA A 197 14.70 16.56 -6.54
C ALA A 197 13.59 17.61 -6.51
N GLU A 198 12.46 17.28 -7.12
CA GLU A 198 11.23 18.02 -6.93
C GLU A 198 10.53 17.51 -5.66
N VAL A 199 10.11 18.44 -4.79
CA VAL A 199 9.46 18.10 -3.52
C VAL A 199 8.10 18.79 -3.46
N ALA A 200 7.08 18.05 -3.02
CA ALA A 200 5.73 18.56 -2.88
C ALA A 200 5.08 18.03 -1.59
N PHE A 201 4.33 18.91 -0.92
CA PHE A 201 3.58 18.58 0.28
C PHE A 201 2.13 18.98 0.14
N VAL A 202 1.26 18.24 0.80
CA VAL A 202 -0.14 18.61 0.99
C VAL A 202 -0.61 18.09 2.35
N VAL A 203 -1.35 18.93 3.06
CA VAL A 203 -1.95 18.60 4.36
C VAL A 203 -3.42 18.96 4.29
N ARG A 204 -4.24 18.13 4.89
CA ARG A 204 -5.68 18.39 5.04
C ARG A 204 -5.89 19.53 6.02
N ASP A 205 -6.73 20.47 5.64
CA ASP A 205 -7.20 21.60 6.44
C ASP A 205 -8.26 21.22 7.49
#